data_ada1e73b4a4cd15e5db48218b3d53e49
#
_entry.id   ada1e73b4a4cd15e5db48218b3d53e49
#
_cell.length_a   1.000
_cell.length_b   1.000
_cell.length_c   1.000
_cell.angle_alpha   90.00
_cell.angle_beta   90.00
_cell.angle_gamma   90.00
#
_symmetry.space_group_name_H-M   'P 1'
#
loop_
_entity.id
_entity.type
_entity.pdbx_description
1 polymer ?
#
loop_
_entity_poly.entity_id
_entity_poly.type
_entity_poly.pdbx_seq_one_letter_code
_entity_poly.pdbx_strand_id
1 'polypeptide(L)'
;MMDVVFDTIIDSVKLLPFLFLTYLAMEYLEHKTSARTKKFVKDSGKAGPVIGALLGAVPQCGFSTAASNLYAGKVITMGTLIAIFMSTSDEMIPVFLSEQVDVLVLVKLILIKVFIGLIMGVAIDLIVRRSKKSYNMVEKIGHVCDHDHCGCETSIFKSALRHTVTIFAFIVVISFALNTLIHFVGEETLGNLILNKPVIGPLIAGIIGLIPNCASSVVLTQLYIEGVLGLGSLMAGLLAGSGVGILVLFRENDDMKDNLRILAILYVSGVVWGIIIDALSRIIM
;
A
#
# COMPACT_ATOMS: atom_id res chain seq x y z
N MET A 1 15.55 12.47 -17.92
CA MET A 1 16.39 11.26 -17.64
C MET A 1 17.21 11.40 -16.36
N MET A 2 17.99 12.48 -16.16
CA MET A 2 18.71 12.67 -14.88
C MET A 2 17.74 12.79 -13.71
N ASP A 3 16.66 13.52 -13.88
CA ASP A 3 15.62 13.72 -12.86
C ASP A 3 14.96 12.39 -12.47
N VAL A 4 14.61 11.56 -13.45
CA VAL A 4 14.05 10.21 -13.21
C VAL A 4 14.97 9.32 -12.35
N VAL A 5 16.29 9.41 -12.59
CA VAL A 5 17.28 8.68 -11.78
C VAL A 5 17.34 9.21 -10.35
N PHE A 6 17.37 10.55 -10.20
CA PHE A 6 17.42 11.20 -8.89
C PHE A 6 16.16 10.89 -8.07
N ASP A 7 14.98 11.02 -8.65
CA ASP A 7 13.71 10.75 -7.99
C ASP A 7 13.62 9.28 -7.54
N THR A 8 13.98 8.35 -8.44
CA THR A 8 13.99 6.92 -8.10
C THR A 8 14.93 6.61 -6.94
N ILE A 9 16.13 7.20 -6.91
CA ILE A 9 17.11 6.98 -5.84
C ILE A 9 16.61 7.57 -4.52
N ILE A 10 16.11 8.81 -4.53
CA ILE A 10 15.62 9.48 -3.32
C ILE A 10 14.48 8.69 -2.70
N ASP A 11 13.49 8.30 -3.49
CA ASP A 11 12.32 7.55 -3.01
C ASP A 11 12.71 6.17 -2.49
N SER A 12 13.58 5.48 -3.20
CA SER A 12 14.08 4.18 -2.76
C SER A 12 14.87 4.28 -1.43
N VAL A 13 15.73 5.30 -1.28
CA VAL A 13 16.51 5.50 -0.04
C VAL A 13 15.63 5.82 1.16
N LYS A 14 14.52 6.55 0.97
CA LYS A 14 13.53 6.80 2.05
C LYS A 14 12.90 5.50 2.59
N LEU A 15 12.82 4.45 1.77
CA LEU A 15 12.25 3.14 2.18
C LEU A 15 13.23 2.31 3.00
N LEU A 16 14.55 2.51 2.86
CA LEU A 16 15.60 1.68 3.48
C LEU A 16 15.42 1.50 4.99
N PRO A 17 15.24 2.55 5.81
CA PRO A 17 15.13 2.39 7.26
C PRO A 17 13.90 1.58 7.67
N PHE A 18 12.79 1.71 6.94
CA PHE A 18 11.55 0.96 7.21
C PHE A 18 11.68 -0.50 6.81
N LEU A 19 12.25 -0.78 5.63
CA LEU A 19 12.53 -2.14 5.20
C LEU A 19 13.44 -2.85 6.20
N PHE A 20 14.55 -2.21 6.59
CA PHE A 20 15.49 -2.79 7.54
C PHE A 20 14.84 -3.07 8.90
N LEU A 21 14.09 -2.09 9.43
CA LEU A 21 13.41 -2.26 10.71
C LEU A 21 12.37 -3.39 10.67
N THR A 22 11.65 -3.51 9.54
CA THR A 22 10.65 -4.56 9.33
C THR A 22 11.29 -5.94 9.28
N TYR A 23 12.36 -6.10 8.49
CA TYR A 23 13.09 -7.38 8.44
C TYR A 23 13.73 -7.71 9.77
N LEU A 24 14.28 -6.73 10.48
CA LEU A 24 14.83 -6.93 11.82
C LEU A 24 13.73 -7.40 12.81
N ALA A 25 12.55 -6.82 12.74
CA ALA A 25 11.40 -7.23 13.55
C ALA A 25 10.93 -8.65 13.20
N MET A 26 10.88 -9.00 11.92
CA MET A 26 10.51 -10.34 11.45
C MET A 26 11.50 -11.40 11.95
N GLU A 27 12.77 -11.19 11.74
CA GLU A 27 13.85 -12.06 12.22
C GLU A 27 13.82 -12.22 13.76
N TYR A 28 13.58 -11.12 14.47
CA TYR A 28 13.44 -11.17 15.93
C TYR A 28 12.22 -11.98 16.37
N LEU A 29 11.08 -11.84 15.68
CA LEU A 29 9.88 -12.62 15.94
C LEU A 29 10.11 -14.10 15.67
N GLU A 30 10.80 -14.44 14.60
CA GLU A 30 11.13 -15.81 14.24
C GLU A 30 12.04 -16.48 15.29
N HIS A 31 13.11 -15.81 15.68
CA HIS A 31 14.06 -16.34 16.68
C HIS A 31 13.49 -16.40 18.11
N LYS A 32 12.58 -15.48 18.48
CA LYS A 32 11.97 -15.44 19.81
C LYS A 32 10.55 -15.97 19.88
N THR A 33 10.13 -16.82 18.95
CA THR A 33 8.76 -17.36 18.92
C THR A 33 8.42 -18.18 20.17
N SER A 34 8.09 -17.49 21.25
CA SER A 34 7.53 -18.11 22.46
C SER A 34 6.00 -18.24 22.32
N ALA A 35 5.39 -19.16 23.07
CA ALA A 35 3.96 -19.34 23.12
C ALA A 35 3.19 -18.05 23.48
N ARG A 36 3.83 -17.11 24.21
CA ARG A 36 3.27 -15.79 24.53
C ARG A 36 3.19 -14.86 23.31
N THR A 37 4.24 -14.85 22.47
CA THR A 37 4.28 -14.05 21.23
C THR A 37 3.24 -14.55 20.24
N LYS A 38 3.09 -15.88 20.10
CA LYS A 38 2.03 -16.49 19.27
C LYS A 38 0.63 -16.07 19.70
N LYS A 39 0.38 -16.02 21.01
CA LYS A 39 -0.92 -15.60 21.56
C LYS A 39 -1.15 -14.09 21.34
N PHE A 40 -0.15 -13.25 21.54
CA PHE A 40 -0.25 -11.80 21.33
C PHE A 40 -0.56 -11.46 19.87
N VAL A 41 0.13 -12.07 18.90
CA VAL A 41 -0.15 -11.91 17.47
C VAL A 41 -1.57 -12.36 17.12
N LYS A 42 -2.02 -13.48 17.68
CA LYS A 42 -3.38 -14.01 17.48
C LYS A 42 -4.45 -13.08 18.05
N ASP A 43 -4.23 -12.51 19.22
CA ASP A 43 -5.18 -11.62 19.90
C ASP A 43 -5.19 -10.21 19.26
N SER A 44 -4.04 -9.73 18.76
CA SER A 44 -3.92 -8.46 18.02
C SER A 44 -4.67 -8.49 16.67
N GLY A 45 -4.87 -9.67 16.09
CA GLY A 45 -5.58 -9.81 14.82
C GLY A 45 -7.04 -9.32 14.82
N LYS A 46 -7.65 -9.07 15.99
CA LYS A 46 -9.00 -8.46 16.07
C LYS A 46 -8.98 -6.94 15.93
N ALA A 47 -7.94 -6.29 16.42
CA ALA A 47 -7.74 -4.83 16.34
C ALA A 47 -6.88 -4.44 15.12
N GLY A 48 -6.35 -5.41 14.38
CA GLY A 48 -5.45 -5.21 13.25
C GLY A 48 -5.93 -4.18 12.23
N PRO A 49 -7.16 -4.27 11.70
CA PRO A 49 -7.66 -3.30 10.72
C PRO A 49 -7.75 -1.87 11.27
N VAL A 50 -8.07 -1.69 12.56
CA VAL A 50 -8.14 -0.37 13.21
C VAL A 50 -6.75 0.25 13.29
N ILE A 51 -5.80 -0.52 13.84
CA ILE A 51 -4.41 -0.08 13.97
C ILE A 51 -3.81 0.15 12.58
N GLY A 52 -4.10 -0.75 11.63
CA GLY A 52 -3.64 -0.67 10.26
C GLY A 52 -4.12 0.61 9.56
N ALA A 53 -5.41 0.94 9.65
CA ALA A 53 -5.96 2.15 9.05
C ALA A 53 -5.34 3.44 9.62
N LEU A 54 -5.05 3.47 10.92
CA LEU A 54 -4.39 4.61 11.56
C LEU A 54 -2.92 4.73 11.15
N LEU A 55 -2.18 3.62 11.11
CA LEU A 55 -0.78 3.60 10.69
C LEU A 55 -0.61 3.94 9.21
N GLY A 56 -1.52 3.48 8.34
CA GLY A 56 -1.50 3.82 6.93
C GLY A 56 -1.69 5.32 6.66
N ALA A 57 -2.35 6.06 7.55
CA ALA A 57 -2.51 7.51 7.42
C ALA A 57 -1.18 8.29 7.53
N VAL A 58 -0.16 7.68 8.11
CA VAL A 58 1.17 8.29 8.19
C VAL A 58 1.79 8.33 6.79
N PRO A 59 2.22 9.51 6.30
CA PRO A 59 2.71 9.67 4.93
C PRO A 59 4.08 9.05 4.75
N GLN A 60 4.12 7.76 4.50
CA GLN A 60 5.37 7.03 4.26
C GLN A 60 5.14 5.68 3.58
N CYS A 61 5.71 5.50 2.37
CA CYS A 61 5.68 4.24 1.60
C CYS A 61 6.26 3.05 2.37
N GLY A 62 7.06 3.30 3.39
CA GLY A 62 7.63 2.28 4.26
C GLY A 62 6.57 1.46 5.01
N PHE A 63 5.43 2.07 5.39
CA PHE A 63 4.36 1.33 6.07
C PHE A 63 3.67 0.33 5.16
N SER A 64 3.45 0.65 3.90
CA SER A 64 2.85 -0.27 2.94
C SER A 64 3.78 -1.44 2.62
N THR A 65 5.09 -1.19 2.48
CA THR A 65 6.10 -2.26 2.28
C THR A 65 6.24 -3.13 3.52
N ALA A 66 6.29 -2.53 4.71
CA ALA A 66 6.30 -3.25 5.98
C ALA A 66 5.07 -4.14 6.15
N ALA A 67 3.88 -3.61 5.83
CA ALA A 67 2.64 -4.36 5.88
C ALA A 67 2.66 -5.57 4.94
N SER A 68 3.21 -5.43 3.74
CA SER A 68 3.34 -6.52 2.77
C SER A 68 4.22 -7.66 3.32
N ASN A 69 5.36 -7.32 3.91
CA ASN A 69 6.25 -8.29 4.55
C ASN A 69 5.56 -8.99 5.73
N LEU A 70 4.90 -8.22 6.61
CA LEU A 70 4.17 -8.78 7.75
C LEU A 70 3.02 -9.68 7.31
N TYR A 71 2.37 -9.37 6.18
CA TYR A 71 1.33 -10.20 5.62
C TYR A 71 1.88 -11.50 5.02
N ALA A 72 2.95 -11.41 4.23
CA ALA A 72 3.65 -12.58 3.68
C ALA A 72 4.12 -13.51 4.81
N GLY A 73 4.68 -12.95 5.88
CA GLY A 73 5.04 -13.66 7.10
C GLY A 73 3.86 -14.10 7.97
N LYS A 74 2.60 -13.87 7.53
CA LYS A 74 1.37 -14.27 8.24
C LYS A 74 1.22 -13.65 9.64
N VAL A 75 1.85 -12.51 9.88
CA VAL A 75 1.77 -11.75 11.15
C VAL A 75 0.49 -10.92 11.20
N ILE A 76 0.07 -10.34 10.07
CA ILE A 76 -1.17 -9.57 9.96
C ILE A 76 -2.19 -10.24 9.04
N THR A 77 -3.46 -9.85 9.21
CA THR A 77 -4.57 -10.37 8.39
C THR A 77 -4.65 -9.66 7.04
N MET A 78 -5.36 -10.27 6.07
CA MET A 78 -5.68 -9.62 4.78
C MET A 78 -6.45 -8.31 5.00
N GLY A 79 -7.41 -8.29 5.93
CA GLY A 79 -8.16 -7.07 6.24
C GLY A 79 -7.27 -5.96 6.82
N THR A 80 -6.28 -6.31 7.66
CA THR A 80 -5.28 -5.35 8.15
C THR A 80 -4.43 -4.78 7.01
N LEU A 81 -3.94 -5.64 6.10
CA LEU A 81 -3.16 -5.21 4.95
C LEU A 81 -3.96 -4.24 4.06
N ILE A 82 -5.20 -4.58 3.74
CA ILE A 82 -6.07 -3.73 2.91
C ILE A 82 -6.41 -2.42 3.63
N ALA A 83 -6.64 -2.45 4.95
CA ALA A 83 -6.82 -1.23 5.72
C ALA A 83 -5.62 -0.28 5.60
N ILE A 84 -4.40 -0.80 5.71
CA ILE A 84 -3.17 -0.02 5.54
C ILE A 84 -3.08 0.54 4.13
N PHE A 85 -3.22 -0.29 3.09
CA PHE A 85 -3.10 0.13 1.70
C PHE A 85 -4.12 1.23 1.34
N MET A 86 -5.38 1.06 1.70
CA MET A 86 -6.44 2.04 1.38
C MET A 86 -6.30 3.35 2.16
N SER A 87 -5.71 3.33 3.35
CA SER A 87 -5.49 4.54 4.16
C SER A 87 -4.18 5.26 3.84
N THR A 88 -3.25 4.61 3.13
CA THR A 88 -1.95 5.18 2.76
C THR A 88 -2.10 6.48 1.97
N SER A 89 -1.40 7.54 2.39
CA SER A 89 -1.51 8.90 1.83
C SER A 89 -0.15 9.52 1.52
N ASP A 90 0.78 8.70 1.05
CA ASP A 90 2.21 9.02 0.93
C ASP A 90 2.50 10.36 0.23
N GLU A 91 2.26 10.45 -1.06
CA GLU A 91 2.64 11.61 -1.85
C GLU A 91 1.53 12.68 -1.94
N MET A 92 0.29 12.33 -1.60
CA MET A 92 -0.82 13.27 -1.60
C MET A 92 -0.55 14.44 -0.64
N ILE A 93 -0.02 14.16 0.56
CA ILE A 93 0.20 15.18 1.59
C ILE A 93 1.25 16.21 1.16
N PRO A 94 2.47 15.83 0.72
CA PRO A 94 3.46 16.78 0.22
C PRO A 94 2.94 17.63 -0.94
N VAL A 95 2.22 17.03 -1.90
CA VAL A 95 1.68 17.76 -3.06
C VAL A 95 0.65 18.82 -2.64
N PHE A 96 -0.32 18.47 -1.78
CA PHE A 96 -1.29 19.44 -1.27
C PHE A 96 -0.64 20.59 -0.49
N LEU A 97 0.43 20.30 0.26
CA LEU A 97 1.17 21.32 1.02
C LEU A 97 1.99 22.24 0.09
N SER A 98 2.62 21.70 -0.96
CA SER A 98 3.39 22.50 -1.93
C SER A 98 2.51 23.45 -2.73
N GLU A 99 1.31 22.99 -3.11
CA GLU A 99 0.32 23.78 -3.86
C GLU A 99 -0.54 24.69 -2.96
N GLN A 100 -0.20 24.80 -1.67
CA GLN A 100 -0.88 25.67 -0.69
C GLN A 100 -2.40 25.45 -0.61
N VAL A 101 -2.86 24.22 -0.86
CA VAL A 101 -4.28 23.86 -0.72
C VAL A 101 -4.67 23.91 0.76
N ASP A 102 -5.92 24.29 1.03
CA ASP A 102 -6.46 24.39 2.39
C ASP A 102 -6.23 23.08 3.17
N VAL A 103 -5.52 23.20 4.29
CA VAL A 103 -5.24 22.07 5.19
C VAL A 103 -6.51 21.34 5.63
N LEU A 104 -7.64 22.05 5.70
CA LEU A 104 -8.92 21.44 6.06
C LEU A 104 -9.38 20.41 5.00
N VAL A 105 -9.14 20.69 3.70
CA VAL A 105 -9.44 19.76 2.61
C VAL A 105 -8.56 18.52 2.73
N LEU A 106 -7.27 18.71 2.95
CA LEU A 106 -6.32 17.62 3.15
C LEU A 106 -6.72 16.70 4.32
N VAL A 107 -7.02 17.28 5.47
CA VAL A 107 -7.44 16.52 6.65
C VAL A 107 -8.73 15.74 6.39
N LYS A 108 -9.72 16.35 5.71
CA LYS A 108 -10.95 15.66 5.31
C LYS A 108 -10.67 14.45 4.42
N LEU A 109 -9.79 14.58 3.43
CA LEU A 109 -9.44 13.48 2.53
C LEU A 109 -8.76 12.34 3.29
N ILE A 110 -7.81 12.65 4.17
CA ILE A 110 -7.14 11.64 5.02
C ILE A 110 -8.16 10.91 5.90
N LEU A 111 -9.05 11.64 6.57
CA LEU A 111 -10.08 11.05 7.43
C LEU A 111 -11.01 10.13 6.64
N ILE A 112 -11.43 10.53 5.44
CA ILE A 112 -12.26 9.70 4.55
C ILE A 112 -11.50 8.42 4.17
N LYS A 113 -10.23 8.51 3.80
CA LYS A 113 -9.39 7.33 3.47
C LYS A 113 -9.25 6.38 4.65
N VAL A 114 -8.93 6.89 5.83
CA VAL A 114 -8.82 6.10 7.06
C VAL A 114 -10.15 5.41 7.39
N PHE A 115 -11.26 6.12 7.29
CA PHE A 115 -12.59 5.58 7.54
C PHE A 115 -12.97 4.46 6.56
N ILE A 116 -12.72 4.68 5.27
CA ILE A 116 -12.97 3.66 4.23
C ILE A 116 -12.04 2.46 4.42
N GLY A 117 -10.75 2.69 4.64
CA GLY A 117 -9.78 1.62 4.89
C GLY A 117 -10.15 0.77 6.10
N LEU A 118 -10.62 1.40 7.19
CA LEU A 118 -11.12 0.72 8.37
C LEU A 118 -12.34 -0.15 8.06
N ILE A 119 -13.35 0.39 7.39
CA ILE A 119 -14.57 -0.34 7.03
C ILE A 119 -14.22 -1.54 6.16
N MET A 120 -13.42 -1.34 5.12
CA MET A 120 -13.04 -2.40 4.19
C MET A 120 -12.19 -3.47 4.88
N GLY A 121 -11.22 -3.08 5.70
CA GLY A 121 -10.39 -4.01 6.46
C GLY A 121 -11.20 -4.88 7.40
N VAL A 122 -12.12 -4.30 8.16
CA VAL A 122 -13.01 -5.04 9.07
C VAL A 122 -13.95 -5.96 8.27
N ALA A 123 -14.56 -5.46 7.19
CA ALA A 123 -15.48 -6.23 6.36
C ALA A 123 -14.79 -7.47 5.77
N ILE A 124 -13.58 -7.31 5.24
CA ILE A 124 -12.79 -8.40 4.65
C ILE A 124 -12.43 -9.44 5.72
N ASP A 125 -11.96 -9.00 6.88
CA ASP A 125 -11.64 -9.93 7.97
C ASP A 125 -12.88 -10.70 8.44
N LEU A 126 -14.05 -10.08 8.49
CA LEU A 126 -15.29 -10.75 8.82
C LEU A 126 -15.69 -11.79 7.76
N ILE A 127 -15.54 -11.46 6.47
CA ILE A 127 -15.84 -12.37 5.35
C ILE A 127 -14.89 -13.55 5.37
N VAL A 128 -13.59 -13.31 5.52
CA VAL A 128 -12.56 -14.36 5.54
C VAL A 128 -12.75 -15.29 6.75
N ARG A 129 -13.08 -14.74 7.92
CA ARG A 129 -13.37 -15.54 9.13
C ARG A 129 -14.61 -16.42 8.97
N ARG A 130 -15.67 -15.93 8.30
CA ARG A 130 -16.88 -16.71 8.02
C ARG A 130 -16.66 -17.85 7.02
N SER A 131 -15.72 -17.70 6.11
CA SER A 131 -15.40 -18.71 5.08
C SER A 131 -14.65 -19.94 5.59
N LYS A 132 -14.60 -20.22 6.91
CA LYS A 132 -14.03 -21.42 7.55
C LYS A 132 -12.68 -21.95 7.04
N LYS A 133 -11.95 -21.20 6.22
CA LYS A 133 -10.53 -21.44 6.04
C LYS A 133 -9.87 -20.92 7.31
N SER A 134 -9.76 -21.80 8.28
CA SER A 134 -8.98 -21.58 9.50
C SER A 134 -7.59 -21.11 9.05
N TYR A 135 -7.39 -19.81 9.15
CA TYR A 135 -6.11 -19.20 8.87
C TYR A 135 -5.22 -19.54 10.07
N ASN A 136 -4.49 -20.63 9.95
CA ASN A 136 -3.47 -20.99 10.94
C ASN A 136 -2.32 -19.99 10.83
N MET A 137 -2.55 -18.81 11.44
CA MET A 137 -1.66 -17.65 11.44
C MET A 137 -0.28 -17.95 12.06
N VAL A 138 -0.15 -19.09 12.71
CA VAL A 138 1.01 -19.44 13.54
C VAL A 138 1.90 -20.53 12.93
N GLU A 139 1.40 -21.29 11.97
CA GLU A 139 2.16 -22.44 11.43
C GLU A 139 3.21 -22.09 10.37
N LYS A 140 3.19 -20.86 9.81
CA LYS A 140 4.04 -20.50 8.69
C LYS A 140 5.03 -19.34 8.95
N ILE A 141 5.23 -18.92 10.19
CA ILE A 141 6.26 -17.91 10.51
C ILE A 141 7.69 -18.41 10.20
N GLY A 142 7.88 -19.72 10.14
CA GLY A 142 9.19 -20.36 9.88
C GLY A 142 9.61 -20.44 8.41
N HIS A 143 8.83 -19.98 7.45
CA HIS A 143 9.12 -20.19 6.02
C HIS A 143 9.77 -19.00 5.29
N VAL A 144 9.95 -17.86 5.94
CA VAL A 144 10.56 -16.68 5.29
C VAL A 144 12.05 -16.95 4.99
N CYS A 145 12.72 -17.75 5.81
CA CYS A 145 14.13 -18.12 5.61
C CYS A 145 14.35 -19.29 4.64
N ASP A 146 13.32 -20.07 4.29
CA ASP A 146 13.46 -21.23 3.41
C ASP A 146 13.73 -20.83 1.94
N HIS A 147 13.31 -19.62 1.53
CA HIS A 147 13.43 -19.16 0.14
C HIS A 147 14.82 -18.66 -0.25
N ASP A 148 15.60 -18.07 0.67
CA ASP A 148 16.84 -17.39 0.31
C ASP A 148 18.11 -18.13 0.74
N HIS A 149 18.04 -19.39 1.24
CA HIS A 149 19.21 -20.13 1.76
C HIS A 149 20.11 -19.27 2.65
N CYS A 150 19.51 -18.32 3.37
CA CYS A 150 20.25 -17.48 4.30
C CYS A 150 20.60 -18.32 5.52
N GLY A 151 21.90 -18.46 5.81
CA GLY A 151 22.37 -19.11 7.03
C GLY A 151 21.96 -18.31 8.27
N CYS A 152 20.64 -18.31 8.56
CA CYS A 152 19.99 -17.54 9.62
C CYS A 152 20.46 -17.94 11.04
N GLU A 153 21.21 -19.04 11.16
CA GLU A 153 21.71 -19.55 12.44
C GLU A 153 22.77 -18.65 13.09
N THR A 154 23.38 -17.69 12.37
CA THR A 154 24.55 -16.98 12.86
C THR A 154 24.34 -15.54 13.31
N SER A 155 23.34 -14.80 12.80
CA SER A 155 23.09 -13.41 13.23
C SER A 155 21.79 -12.83 12.63
N ILE A 156 20.84 -12.47 13.50
CA ILE A 156 19.58 -11.77 13.17
C ILE A 156 19.86 -10.51 12.30
N PHE A 157 20.88 -9.73 12.69
CA PHE A 157 21.21 -8.48 12.00
C PHE A 157 21.70 -8.71 10.57
N LYS A 158 22.54 -9.74 10.35
CA LYS A 158 23.10 -10.06 9.03
C LYS A 158 22.02 -10.57 8.08
N SER A 159 21.08 -11.38 8.58
CA SER A 159 19.92 -11.86 7.82
C SER A 159 19.01 -10.71 7.42
N ALA A 160 18.60 -9.88 8.38
CA ALA A 160 17.78 -8.69 8.12
C ALA A 160 18.42 -7.74 7.10
N LEU A 161 19.73 -7.51 7.19
CA LEU A 161 20.46 -6.67 6.23
C LEU A 161 20.45 -7.27 4.81
N ARG A 162 20.67 -8.56 4.69
CA ARG A 162 20.68 -9.26 3.40
C ARG A 162 19.30 -9.16 2.72
N HIS A 163 18.23 -9.46 3.45
CA HIS A 163 16.85 -9.31 2.94
C HIS A 163 16.56 -7.87 2.54
N THR A 164 16.91 -6.90 3.38
CA THR A 164 16.73 -5.47 3.07
C THR A 164 17.42 -5.09 1.76
N VAL A 165 18.68 -5.47 1.56
CA VAL A 165 19.44 -5.13 0.34
C VAL A 165 18.84 -5.79 -0.89
N THR A 166 18.39 -7.05 -0.79
CA THR A 166 17.80 -7.78 -1.91
C THR A 166 16.48 -7.13 -2.36
N ILE A 167 15.60 -6.80 -1.41
CA ILE A 167 14.32 -6.14 -1.73
C ILE A 167 14.54 -4.71 -2.19
N PHE A 168 15.46 -3.99 -1.58
CA PHE A 168 15.83 -2.64 -2.00
C PHE A 168 16.30 -2.60 -3.46
N ALA A 169 17.20 -3.51 -3.85
CA ALA A 169 17.67 -3.60 -5.23
C ALA A 169 16.50 -3.90 -6.21
N PHE A 170 15.59 -4.81 -5.82
CA PHE A 170 14.39 -5.10 -6.59
C PHE A 170 13.49 -3.86 -6.76
N ILE A 171 13.21 -3.14 -5.67
CA ILE A 171 12.40 -1.92 -5.70
C ILE A 171 13.04 -0.87 -6.62
N VAL A 172 14.35 -0.61 -6.49
CA VAL A 172 15.06 0.37 -7.31
C VAL A 172 14.91 0.04 -8.81
N VAL A 173 15.13 -1.20 -9.20
CA VAL A 173 15.05 -1.62 -10.62
C VAL A 173 13.64 -1.43 -11.16
N ILE A 174 12.62 -1.89 -10.43
CA ILE A 174 11.22 -1.79 -10.88
C ILE A 174 10.74 -0.33 -10.87
N SER A 175 11.04 0.44 -9.82
CA SER A 175 10.67 1.86 -9.75
C SER A 175 11.34 2.68 -10.85
N PHE A 176 12.60 2.39 -11.18
CA PHE A 176 13.28 3.02 -12.30
C PHE A 176 12.61 2.72 -13.65
N ALA A 177 12.24 1.44 -13.87
CA ALA A 177 11.54 1.05 -15.09
C ALA A 177 10.17 1.74 -15.21
N LEU A 178 9.41 1.81 -14.10
CA LEU A 178 8.11 2.48 -14.06
C LEU A 178 8.22 3.99 -14.24
N ASN A 179 9.14 4.66 -13.56
CA ASN A 179 9.39 6.10 -13.72
C ASN A 179 9.79 6.44 -15.15
N THR A 180 10.63 5.61 -15.77
CA THR A 180 11.01 5.75 -17.16
C THR A 180 9.80 5.61 -18.08
N LEU A 181 8.93 4.63 -17.85
CA LEU A 181 7.71 4.43 -18.64
C LEU A 181 6.76 5.63 -18.51
N ILE A 182 6.53 6.14 -17.30
CA ILE A 182 5.68 7.31 -17.06
C ILE A 182 6.24 8.55 -17.76
N HIS A 183 7.56 8.75 -17.69
CA HIS A 183 8.23 9.85 -18.38
C HIS A 183 8.04 9.81 -19.92
N PHE A 184 8.02 8.60 -20.53
CA PHE A 184 7.78 8.45 -21.97
C PHE A 184 6.30 8.60 -22.36
N VAL A 185 5.37 8.15 -21.52
CA VAL A 185 3.93 8.26 -21.78
C VAL A 185 3.45 9.71 -21.66
N GLY A 186 4.08 10.48 -20.76
CA GLY A 186 3.74 11.86 -20.45
C GLY A 186 2.54 11.98 -19.51
N GLU A 187 2.64 12.88 -18.56
CA GLU A 187 1.59 13.15 -17.56
C GLU A 187 0.31 13.69 -18.19
N GLU A 188 0.42 14.52 -19.23
CA GLU A 188 -0.72 15.06 -19.99
C GLU A 188 -1.55 13.97 -20.68
N THR A 189 -0.91 12.90 -21.16
CA THR A 189 -1.62 11.77 -21.81
C THR A 189 -2.45 11.02 -20.78
N LEU A 190 -1.92 10.83 -19.58
CA LEU A 190 -2.65 10.22 -18.47
C LEU A 190 -3.84 11.10 -18.05
N GLY A 191 -3.65 12.43 -17.97
CA GLY A 191 -4.71 13.39 -17.67
C GLY A 191 -5.86 13.36 -18.67
N ASN A 192 -5.56 13.34 -19.96
CA ASN A 192 -6.56 13.31 -21.02
C ASN A 192 -7.38 12.01 -21.07
N LEU A 193 -6.84 10.90 -20.57
CA LEU A 193 -7.58 9.62 -20.44
C LEU A 193 -8.63 9.65 -19.32
N ILE A 194 -8.41 10.48 -18.28
CA ILE A 194 -9.26 10.55 -17.09
C ILE A 194 -10.33 11.66 -17.24
N LEU A 195 -10.96 11.79 -18.38
CA LEU A 195 -12.05 12.76 -18.54
C LEU A 195 -13.04 12.68 -17.38
N ASN A 196 -13.45 13.83 -16.85
CA ASN A 196 -14.34 14.04 -15.69
C ASN A 196 -15.75 13.42 -15.88
N LYS A 197 -15.78 12.12 -16.17
CA LYS A 197 -17.00 11.32 -16.36
C LYS A 197 -17.31 10.52 -15.09
N PRO A 198 -18.55 10.56 -14.58
CA PRO A 198 -18.91 10.09 -13.23
C PRO A 198 -18.63 8.60 -12.94
N VAL A 199 -18.48 7.76 -13.95
CA VAL A 199 -18.19 6.33 -13.77
C VAL A 199 -16.85 5.97 -14.39
N ILE A 200 -16.56 6.53 -15.57
CA ILE A 200 -15.33 6.23 -16.31
C ILE A 200 -14.11 6.81 -15.60
N GLY A 201 -14.23 8.01 -15.03
CA GLY A 201 -13.15 8.64 -14.27
C GLY A 201 -12.64 7.76 -13.11
N PRO A 202 -13.48 7.32 -12.18
CA PRO A 202 -13.06 6.40 -11.11
C PRO A 202 -12.48 5.07 -11.60
N LEU A 203 -13.00 4.50 -12.70
CA LEU A 203 -12.46 3.26 -13.28
C LEU A 203 -11.03 3.44 -13.77
N ILE A 204 -10.77 4.49 -14.56
CA ILE A 204 -9.43 4.76 -15.10
C ILE A 204 -8.47 5.19 -13.99
N ALA A 205 -8.91 6.10 -13.11
CA ALA A 205 -8.09 6.53 -11.98
C ALA A 205 -7.71 5.38 -11.06
N GLY A 206 -8.62 4.41 -10.84
CA GLY A 206 -8.32 3.19 -10.09
C GLY A 206 -7.23 2.35 -10.75
N ILE A 207 -7.21 2.21 -12.08
CA ILE A 207 -6.14 1.51 -12.81
C ILE A 207 -4.81 2.25 -12.65
N ILE A 208 -4.81 3.58 -12.78
CA ILE A 208 -3.59 4.39 -12.60
C ILE A 208 -3.09 4.28 -11.16
N GLY A 209 -4.00 4.30 -10.17
CA GLY A 209 -3.63 4.11 -8.77
C GLY A 209 -3.00 2.76 -8.46
N LEU A 210 -3.33 1.70 -9.23
CA LEU A 210 -2.70 0.38 -9.08
C LEU A 210 -1.27 0.33 -9.60
N ILE A 211 -0.81 1.34 -10.36
CA ILE A 211 0.59 1.39 -10.79
C ILE A 211 1.45 1.51 -9.52
N PRO A 212 2.35 0.57 -9.28
CA PRO A 212 3.07 0.49 -8.02
C PRO A 212 4.22 1.51 -7.95
N ASN A 213 3.87 2.78 -8.02
CA ASN A 213 4.81 3.90 -7.98
C ASN A 213 4.15 5.10 -7.29
N CYS A 214 4.97 5.92 -6.62
CA CYS A 214 4.56 7.16 -5.99
C CYS A 214 4.07 8.21 -7.02
N ALA A 215 4.64 8.23 -8.22
CA ALA A 215 4.26 9.17 -9.27
C ALA A 215 2.77 9.07 -9.66
N SER A 216 2.14 7.90 -9.58
CA SER A 216 0.71 7.74 -9.88
C SER A 216 -0.19 8.56 -8.92
N SER A 217 0.14 8.59 -7.63
CA SER A 217 -0.60 9.38 -6.64
C SER A 217 -0.33 10.88 -6.79
N VAL A 218 0.89 11.27 -7.16
CA VAL A 218 1.25 12.67 -7.48
C VAL A 218 0.42 13.18 -8.64
N VAL A 219 0.43 12.46 -9.78
CA VAL A 219 -0.32 12.84 -10.99
C VAL A 219 -1.81 12.96 -10.70
N LEU A 220 -2.41 11.99 -10.03
CA LEU A 220 -3.83 12.03 -9.67
C LEU A 220 -4.17 13.23 -8.77
N THR A 221 -3.28 13.55 -7.83
CA THR A 221 -3.44 14.67 -6.92
C THR A 221 -3.32 16.01 -7.65
N GLN A 222 -2.35 16.13 -8.53
CA GLN A 222 -2.12 17.33 -9.33
C GLN A 222 -3.31 17.61 -10.25
N LEU A 223 -3.78 16.61 -11.01
CA LEU A 223 -4.96 16.74 -11.86
C LEU A 223 -6.24 17.13 -11.10
N TYR A 224 -6.35 16.72 -9.84
CA TYR A 224 -7.46 17.15 -8.98
C TYR A 224 -7.33 18.62 -8.58
N ILE A 225 -6.13 19.08 -8.21
CA ILE A 225 -5.86 20.49 -7.85
C ILE A 225 -6.10 21.40 -9.05
N GLU A 226 -5.72 20.98 -10.25
CA GLU A 226 -5.96 21.70 -11.51
C GLU A 226 -7.44 21.68 -11.95
N GLY A 227 -8.31 20.96 -11.23
CA GLY A 227 -9.75 20.87 -11.54
C GLY A 227 -10.08 19.96 -12.73
N VAL A 228 -9.12 19.24 -13.27
CA VAL A 228 -9.31 18.28 -14.36
C VAL A 228 -9.97 16.99 -13.86
N LEU A 229 -9.62 16.58 -12.64
CA LEU A 229 -10.08 15.34 -12.02
C LEU A 229 -11.12 15.62 -10.93
N GLY A 230 -12.25 14.91 -10.95
CA GLY A 230 -13.25 14.98 -9.90
C GLY A 230 -12.81 14.26 -8.61
N LEU A 231 -13.42 14.65 -7.48
CA LEU A 231 -13.11 14.10 -6.15
C LEU A 231 -13.25 12.57 -6.09
N GLY A 232 -14.31 12.03 -6.72
CA GLY A 232 -14.54 10.58 -6.75
C GLY A 232 -13.45 9.82 -7.50
N SER A 233 -12.97 10.38 -8.62
CA SER A 233 -11.87 9.80 -9.40
C SER A 233 -10.55 9.87 -8.63
N LEU A 234 -10.24 10.99 -8.01
CA LEU A 234 -9.08 11.10 -7.12
C LEU A 234 -9.12 10.02 -6.03
N MET A 235 -10.25 9.91 -5.35
CA MET A 235 -10.41 8.94 -4.26
C MET A 235 -10.32 7.49 -4.75
N ALA A 236 -10.85 7.18 -5.94
CA ALA A 236 -10.73 5.85 -6.53
C ALA A 236 -9.27 5.46 -6.74
N GLY A 237 -8.48 6.35 -7.32
CA GLY A 237 -7.06 6.11 -7.56
C GLY A 237 -6.25 6.01 -6.26
N LEU A 238 -6.47 6.94 -5.32
CA LEU A 238 -5.76 6.94 -4.04
C LEU A 238 -6.14 5.78 -3.11
N LEU A 239 -7.37 5.24 -3.21
CA LEU A 239 -7.80 4.07 -2.44
C LEU A 239 -7.30 2.76 -3.06
N ALA A 240 -7.17 2.70 -4.38
CA ALA A 240 -6.56 1.56 -5.07
C ALA A 240 -5.03 1.56 -4.94
N GLY A 241 -4.42 2.73 -4.75
CA GLY A 241 -2.98 2.92 -4.65
C GLY A 241 -2.40 2.31 -3.38
N SER A 242 -1.49 1.39 -3.54
CA SER A 242 -0.71 0.78 -2.46
C SER A 242 0.78 1.13 -2.54
N GLY A 243 1.13 2.02 -3.48
CA GLY A 243 2.52 2.36 -3.77
C GLY A 243 3.39 1.14 -4.03
N VAL A 244 4.65 1.19 -3.63
CA VAL A 244 5.60 0.06 -3.78
C VAL A 244 5.25 -1.15 -2.92
N GLY A 245 4.33 -1.04 -1.97
CA GLY A 245 3.91 -2.14 -1.10
C GLY A 245 3.40 -3.36 -1.88
N ILE A 246 2.68 -3.13 -3.00
CA ILE A 246 2.18 -4.23 -3.82
C ILE A 246 3.32 -5.00 -4.51
N LEU A 247 4.41 -4.34 -4.89
CA LEU A 247 5.58 -5.02 -5.46
C LEU A 247 6.23 -5.97 -4.44
N VAL A 248 6.37 -5.49 -3.21
CA VAL A 248 6.90 -6.30 -2.12
C VAL A 248 5.96 -7.48 -1.82
N LEU A 249 4.64 -7.27 -1.85
CA LEU A 249 3.67 -8.34 -1.69
C LEU A 249 3.84 -9.43 -2.75
N PHE A 250 3.96 -9.06 -4.03
CA PHE A 250 4.14 -10.03 -5.12
C PHE A 250 5.48 -10.77 -5.05
N ARG A 251 6.48 -10.15 -4.43
CA ARG A 251 7.78 -10.77 -4.24
C ARG A 251 7.83 -11.72 -3.04
N GLU A 252 7.27 -11.32 -1.91
CA GLU A 252 7.39 -12.03 -0.64
C GLU A 252 6.29 -13.07 -0.41
N ASN A 253 5.14 -12.93 -1.05
CA ASN A 253 4.03 -13.86 -0.92
C ASN A 253 3.94 -14.75 -2.15
N ASP A 254 4.26 -16.04 -1.99
CA ASP A 254 4.28 -17.04 -3.08
C ASP A 254 2.91 -17.36 -3.65
N ASP A 255 1.83 -17.08 -2.92
CA ASP A 255 0.47 -17.37 -3.41
C ASP A 255 0.00 -16.28 -4.39
N MET A 256 0.30 -16.49 -5.68
CA MET A 256 -0.10 -15.58 -6.75
C MET A 256 -1.62 -15.36 -6.81
N LYS A 257 -2.44 -16.36 -6.42
CA LYS A 257 -3.90 -16.22 -6.41
C LYS A 257 -4.34 -15.29 -5.30
N ASP A 258 -3.68 -15.36 -4.16
CA ASP A 258 -3.93 -14.48 -3.02
C ASP A 258 -3.51 -13.03 -3.35
N ASN A 259 -2.36 -12.85 -3.99
CA ASN A 259 -1.87 -11.55 -4.45
C ASN A 259 -2.83 -10.89 -5.45
N LEU A 260 -3.28 -11.64 -6.46
CA LEU A 260 -4.25 -11.15 -7.43
C LEU A 260 -5.62 -10.84 -6.79
N ARG A 261 -6.02 -11.62 -5.80
CA ARG A 261 -7.25 -11.36 -5.03
C ARG A 261 -7.14 -10.05 -4.26
N ILE A 262 -6.02 -9.78 -3.61
CA ILE A 262 -5.78 -8.52 -2.90
C ILE A 262 -5.81 -7.35 -3.89
N LEU A 263 -5.12 -7.46 -5.02
CA LEU A 263 -5.13 -6.45 -6.08
C LEU A 263 -6.55 -6.16 -6.58
N ALA A 264 -7.34 -7.22 -6.87
CA ALA A 264 -8.73 -7.08 -7.31
C ALA A 264 -9.61 -6.40 -6.25
N ILE A 265 -9.44 -6.75 -4.98
CA ILE A 265 -10.18 -6.13 -3.87
C ILE A 265 -9.84 -4.64 -3.78
N LEU A 266 -8.57 -4.26 -3.86
CA LEU A 266 -8.14 -2.86 -3.83
C LEU A 266 -8.77 -2.07 -4.99
N TYR A 267 -8.67 -2.59 -6.21
CA TYR A 267 -9.25 -1.96 -7.39
C TYR A 267 -10.77 -1.77 -7.26
N VAL A 268 -11.50 -2.87 -7.03
CA VAL A 268 -12.96 -2.85 -6.95
C VAL A 268 -13.43 -1.94 -5.82
N SER A 269 -12.81 -2.03 -4.66
CA SER A 269 -13.15 -1.19 -3.51
C SER A 269 -12.86 0.28 -3.78
N GLY A 270 -11.69 0.60 -4.35
CA GLY A 270 -11.33 1.97 -4.71
C GLY A 270 -12.32 2.58 -5.70
N VAL A 271 -12.65 1.85 -6.76
CA VAL A 271 -13.62 2.31 -7.78
C VAL A 271 -15.03 2.48 -7.18
N VAL A 272 -15.52 1.51 -6.42
CA VAL A 272 -16.86 1.57 -5.81
C VAL A 272 -16.97 2.79 -4.88
N TRP A 273 -16.00 2.97 -3.99
CA TRP A 273 -15.99 4.13 -3.10
C TRP A 273 -15.81 5.45 -3.86
N GLY A 274 -15.00 5.46 -4.91
CA GLY A 274 -14.85 6.63 -5.77
C GLY A 274 -16.17 7.04 -6.43
N ILE A 275 -16.92 6.08 -6.97
CA ILE A 275 -18.26 6.33 -7.56
C ILE A 275 -19.25 6.84 -6.48
N ILE A 276 -19.25 6.24 -5.29
CA ILE A 276 -20.10 6.68 -4.17
C ILE A 276 -19.78 8.12 -3.77
N ILE A 277 -18.50 8.46 -3.64
CA ILE A 277 -18.05 9.80 -3.27
C ILE A 277 -18.43 10.82 -4.36
N ASP A 278 -18.28 10.47 -5.64
CA ASP A 278 -18.68 11.33 -6.75
C ASP A 278 -20.19 11.58 -6.77
N ALA A 279 -20.99 10.55 -6.50
CA ALA A 279 -22.42 10.68 -6.38
C ALA A 279 -22.84 11.58 -5.18
N LEU A 280 -22.19 11.39 -4.03
CA LEU A 280 -22.46 12.20 -2.84
C LEU A 280 -22.05 13.67 -3.03
N SER A 281 -20.91 13.93 -3.66
CA SER A 281 -20.44 15.30 -3.92
C SER A 281 -21.41 16.09 -4.79
N ARG A 282 -22.06 15.43 -5.77
CA ARG A 282 -23.07 16.05 -6.64
C ARG A 282 -24.42 16.34 -5.96
N ILE A 283 -24.72 15.63 -4.87
CA ILE A 283 -25.96 15.85 -4.11
C ILE A 283 -25.78 17.00 -3.11
N ILE A 284 -24.55 17.23 -2.65
CA ILE A 284 -24.23 18.24 -1.62
C ILE A 284 -23.90 19.61 -2.23
N MET A 285 -23.45 19.64 -3.49
CA MET A 285 -23.31 20.87 -4.29
C MET A 285 -24.63 21.25 -4.96
#